data_cc5ff374e67a43265d21897fa734f8d1
#
_entry.id   cc5ff374e67a43265d21897fa734f8d1
#
_cell.length_a   1.000
_cell.length_b   1.000
_cell.length_c   1.000
_cell.angle_alpha   90.00
_cell.angle_beta   90.00
_cell.angle_gamma   90.00
#
_symmetry.space_group_name_H-M   'P 1'
#
loop_
_entity.id
_entity.type
_entity.pdbx_description
1 polymer ?
#
loop_
_entity_poly.entity_id
_entity_poly.type
_entity_poly.pdbx_seq_one_letter_code
_entity_poly.pdbx_strand_id
1 'polypeptide(L)'
;MPFHVEDLRKAQHELVKFIENARSQYHVRYIFPFFKGSYFAYRKIDVLRIVAIAKGISNNPKYLDVGCGYGDFLRQIRKFIPSAEGIEKDAGIFYSLGIVKPDYIGITDAHWIDKKFDLIFVGWMEPGQDFRDPVARSTDVIITTLDQGISLQAEFDGHGFQRVAWWRTPSWEDVNTEIMNRYYTKMAQSTLTRLAKMRGAHNLWYVYAKPQKIQNVKAALNRQVEKESHFGHGYDFESTLDECGYGFLQKLENPTMLEPMWQVQWD
;
A
#
# COMPACT_ATOMS: atom_id res chain seq x y z
N MET A 1 -0.60 10.20 -13.68
CA MET A 1 -0.02 11.35 -14.39
C MET A 1 1.35 11.61 -13.81
N PRO A 2 2.41 11.79 -14.61
CA PRO A 2 3.70 12.16 -14.08
C PRO A 2 3.55 13.52 -13.35
N PHE A 3 4.04 13.61 -12.14
CA PHE A 3 4.08 14.87 -11.40
C PHE A 3 5.01 15.84 -12.14
N HIS A 4 4.47 16.96 -12.58
CA HIS A 4 5.32 18.02 -13.12
C HIS A 4 6.13 18.64 -11.96
N VAL A 5 7.40 18.95 -12.21
CA VAL A 5 8.29 19.58 -11.20
C VAL A 5 7.67 20.86 -10.62
N GLU A 6 6.85 21.55 -11.39
CA GLU A 6 6.10 22.74 -10.96
C GLU A 6 5.01 22.42 -9.95
N ASP A 7 4.35 21.25 -10.06
CA ASP A 7 3.36 20.80 -9.10
C ASP A 7 4.02 20.41 -7.77
N LEU A 8 5.21 19.82 -7.81
CA LEU A 8 6.02 19.55 -6.62
C LEU A 8 6.45 20.82 -5.89
N ARG A 9 6.86 21.87 -6.62
CA ARG A 9 7.22 23.16 -6.02
C ARG A 9 6.02 23.85 -5.39
N LYS A 10 4.87 23.85 -6.04
CA LYS A 10 3.62 24.36 -5.47
C LYS A 10 3.22 23.57 -4.24
N ALA A 11 3.33 22.26 -4.30
CA ALA A 11 3.07 21.37 -3.19
C ALA A 11 4.01 21.63 -1.99
N GLN A 12 5.29 21.83 -2.23
CA GLN A 12 6.26 22.21 -1.18
C GLN A 12 5.91 23.55 -0.53
N HIS A 13 5.50 24.54 -1.30
CA HIS A 13 5.10 25.84 -0.78
C HIS A 13 3.83 25.74 0.08
N GLU A 14 2.82 25.00 -0.36
CA GLU A 14 1.62 24.75 0.43
C GLU A 14 1.92 23.91 1.68
N LEU A 15 2.88 22.97 1.57
CA LEU A 15 3.36 22.19 2.71
C LEU A 15 3.99 23.08 3.80
N VAL A 16 4.83 24.04 3.43
CA VAL A 16 5.44 24.97 4.40
C VAL A 16 4.34 25.73 5.15
N LYS A 17 3.38 26.31 4.44
CA LYS A 17 2.22 26.98 5.05
C LYS A 17 1.38 26.04 5.91
N PHE A 18 1.22 24.80 5.51
CA PHE A 18 0.51 23.81 6.28
C PHE A 18 1.24 23.46 7.58
N ILE A 19 2.56 23.26 7.52
CA ILE A 19 3.38 22.96 8.71
C ILE A 19 3.28 24.08 9.75
N GLU A 20 3.31 25.34 9.32
CA GLU A 20 3.19 26.50 10.21
C GLU A 20 1.83 26.54 10.95
N ASN A 21 0.79 25.96 10.36
CA ASN A 21 -0.56 25.95 10.88
C ASN A 21 -1.03 24.56 11.36
N ALA A 22 -0.16 23.55 11.29
CA ALA A 22 -0.53 22.19 11.64
C ALA A 22 -0.77 22.05 13.14
N ARG A 23 -1.94 21.50 13.50
CA ARG A 23 -2.31 21.22 14.89
C ARG A 23 -1.52 20.06 15.50
N SER A 24 -0.90 19.25 14.67
CA SER A 24 -0.07 18.13 15.07
C SER A 24 1.01 17.87 14.04
N GLN A 25 2.24 17.63 14.48
CA GLN A 25 3.33 17.18 13.61
C GLN A 25 3.00 15.88 12.84
N TYR A 26 2.07 15.10 13.34
CA TYR A 26 1.63 13.86 12.71
C TYR A 26 0.74 14.11 11.49
N HIS A 27 -0.04 15.18 11.43
CA HIS A 27 -0.84 15.54 10.26
C HIS A 27 0.02 15.69 9.01
N VAL A 28 1.17 16.34 9.15
CA VAL A 28 2.13 16.53 8.03
C VAL A 28 2.58 15.21 7.44
N ARG A 29 2.81 14.21 8.28
CA ARG A 29 3.27 12.88 7.86
C ARG A 29 2.29 12.17 6.94
N TYR A 30 0.99 12.38 7.12
CA TYR A 30 -0.06 11.69 6.37
C TYR A 30 -0.49 12.44 5.13
N ILE A 31 -0.56 13.74 5.22
CA ILE A 31 -0.95 14.59 4.11
C ILE A 31 0.15 14.62 3.05
N PHE A 32 1.40 14.48 3.48
CA PHE A 32 2.56 14.48 2.61
C PHE A 32 3.42 13.23 2.81
N PRO A 33 2.93 12.06 2.44
CA PRO A 33 3.65 10.80 2.66
C PRO A 33 5.05 10.78 2.01
N PHE A 34 5.26 11.54 0.92
CA PHE A 34 6.55 11.70 0.29
C PHE A 34 7.66 12.20 1.19
N PHE A 35 7.31 13.01 2.19
CA PHE A 35 8.32 13.67 3.01
C PHE A 35 8.59 12.94 4.31
N LYS A 36 7.62 12.19 4.84
CA LYS A 36 7.76 11.58 6.17
C LYS A 36 6.96 10.30 6.40
N GLY A 37 6.23 9.78 5.44
CA GLY A 37 5.30 8.69 5.69
C GLY A 37 5.31 7.54 4.69
N SER A 38 4.34 6.68 4.80
CA SER A 38 4.11 5.55 3.92
C SER A 38 3.78 5.97 2.51
N TYR A 39 4.12 5.11 1.56
CA TYR A 39 3.87 5.36 0.15
C TYR A 39 2.39 5.22 -0.20
N PHE A 40 1.64 4.40 0.53
CA PHE A 40 0.21 4.17 0.37
C PHE A 40 -0.45 3.93 1.73
N ALA A 41 -1.77 4.13 1.79
CA ALA A 41 -2.54 3.85 2.98
C ALA A 41 -2.78 2.33 3.10
N TYR A 42 -2.46 1.75 4.24
CA TYR A 42 -2.70 0.35 4.55
C TYR A 42 -3.05 0.19 6.03
N ARG A 43 -3.59 -0.96 6.36
CA ARG A 43 -4.03 -1.29 7.72
C ARG A 43 -3.37 -2.58 8.19
N LYS A 44 -3.47 -2.85 9.48
CA LYS A 44 -3.07 -4.13 10.04
C LYS A 44 -3.72 -5.30 9.32
N ILE A 45 -5.00 -5.18 9.02
CA ILE A 45 -5.78 -6.22 8.34
C ILE A 45 -5.19 -6.56 6.96
N ASP A 46 -4.72 -5.56 6.21
CA ASP A 46 -4.09 -5.78 4.90
C ASP A 46 -2.78 -6.55 5.06
N VAL A 47 -1.98 -6.19 6.07
CA VAL A 47 -0.76 -6.92 6.44
C VAL A 47 -1.09 -8.36 6.84
N LEU A 48 -2.09 -8.57 7.70
CA LEU A 48 -2.47 -9.91 8.18
C LEU A 48 -3.00 -10.80 7.06
N ARG A 49 -3.72 -10.26 6.09
CA ARG A 49 -4.18 -10.99 4.89
C ARG A 49 -3.01 -11.49 4.05
N ILE A 50 -2.05 -10.61 3.78
CA ILE A 50 -0.84 -10.99 3.02
C ILE A 50 -0.05 -12.05 3.77
N VAL A 51 0.16 -11.86 5.07
CA VAL A 51 0.86 -12.82 5.93
C VAL A 51 0.14 -14.17 5.97
N ALA A 52 -1.19 -14.17 6.05
CA ALA A 52 -1.99 -15.39 6.05
C ALA A 52 -1.84 -16.15 4.73
N ILE A 53 -1.88 -15.45 3.59
CA ILE A 53 -1.66 -16.04 2.27
C ILE A 53 -0.25 -16.64 2.20
N ALA A 54 0.79 -15.87 2.55
CA ALA A 54 2.16 -16.34 2.49
C ALA A 54 2.38 -17.60 3.34
N LYS A 55 1.90 -17.60 4.60
CA LYS A 55 1.98 -18.75 5.52
C LYS A 55 1.08 -19.92 5.11
N GLY A 56 0.02 -19.66 4.34
CA GLY A 56 -0.83 -20.70 3.77
C GLY A 56 -0.17 -21.43 2.59
N ILE A 57 0.84 -20.82 1.97
CA ILE A 57 1.61 -21.41 0.86
C ILE A 57 2.82 -22.18 1.38
N SER A 58 3.50 -21.66 2.40
CA SER A 58 4.73 -22.21 2.96
C SER A 58 4.81 -21.94 4.46
N ASN A 59 5.31 -22.90 5.25
CA ASN A 59 5.53 -22.72 6.69
C ASN A 59 6.64 -21.70 7.00
N ASN A 60 7.59 -21.54 6.07
CA ASN A 60 8.65 -20.53 6.16
C ASN A 60 8.69 -19.75 4.83
N PRO A 61 7.74 -18.84 4.61
CA PRO A 61 7.54 -18.22 3.32
C PRO A 61 8.69 -17.28 2.96
N LYS A 62 9.17 -17.42 1.72
CA LYS A 62 10.04 -16.45 1.07
C LYS A 62 9.16 -15.36 0.47
N TYR A 63 9.25 -14.16 1.03
CA TYR A 63 8.47 -13.01 0.62
C TYR A 63 9.37 -11.92 0.03
N LEU A 64 8.96 -11.34 -1.08
CA LEU A 64 9.61 -10.19 -1.70
C LEU A 64 8.63 -9.03 -1.85
N ASP A 65 9.08 -7.83 -1.48
CA ASP A 65 8.41 -6.55 -1.72
C ASP A 65 9.14 -5.82 -2.87
N VAL A 66 8.47 -5.68 -4.01
CA VAL A 66 9.02 -5.04 -5.21
C VAL A 66 8.60 -3.58 -5.25
N GLY A 67 9.59 -2.69 -5.35
CA GLY A 67 9.36 -1.25 -5.24
C GLY A 67 9.03 -0.86 -3.80
N CYS A 68 9.73 -1.45 -2.83
CA CYS A 68 9.42 -1.34 -1.40
C CYS A 68 9.67 0.06 -0.81
N GLY A 69 10.17 1.01 -1.60
CA GLY A 69 10.56 2.32 -1.11
C GLY A 69 11.58 2.20 0.02
N TYR A 70 11.39 2.96 1.09
CA TYR A 70 12.24 2.84 2.28
C TYR A 70 11.77 1.76 3.28
N GLY A 71 10.82 0.90 2.86
CA GLY A 71 10.44 -0.32 3.55
C GLY A 71 9.50 -0.16 4.74
N ASP A 72 8.65 0.87 4.78
CA ASP A 72 7.70 1.06 5.88
C ASP A 72 6.66 -0.07 5.92
N PHE A 73 6.06 -0.42 4.78
CA PHE A 73 5.14 -1.55 4.66
C PHE A 73 5.86 -2.88 4.92
N LEU A 74 7.02 -3.08 4.31
CA LEU A 74 7.84 -4.27 4.49
C LEU A 74 8.19 -4.51 5.97
N ARG A 75 8.44 -3.45 6.76
CA ARG A 75 8.66 -3.58 8.21
C ARG A 75 7.46 -4.18 8.93
N GLN A 76 6.24 -3.89 8.50
CA GLN A 76 5.04 -4.50 9.10
C GLN A 76 4.96 -5.99 8.74
N ILE A 77 5.24 -6.36 7.50
CA ILE A 77 5.32 -7.77 7.08
C ILE A 77 6.39 -8.51 7.87
N ARG A 78 7.56 -7.91 8.08
CA ARG A 78 8.69 -8.51 8.82
C ARG A 78 8.40 -8.80 10.29
N LYS A 79 7.41 -8.15 10.90
CA LYS A 79 6.93 -8.53 12.25
C LYS A 79 6.41 -9.97 12.29
N PHE A 80 5.94 -10.51 11.18
CA PHE A 80 5.33 -11.83 11.05
C PHE A 80 6.16 -12.80 10.20
N ILE A 81 6.95 -12.27 9.26
CA ILE A 81 7.84 -12.99 8.35
C ILE A 81 9.21 -12.31 8.41
N PRO A 82 10.05 -12.63 9.44
CA PRO A 82 11.33 -11.94 9.64
C PRO A 82 12.31 -12.05 8.46
N SER A 83 12.15 -13.10 7.64
CA SER A 83 12.95 -13.35 6.43
C SER A 83 12.48 -12.57 5.20
N ALA A 84 11.40 -11.77 5.29
CA ALA A 84 10.93 -11.01 4.15
C ALA A 84 11.99 -10.00 3.68
N GLU A 85 12.17 -9.93 2.36
CA GLU A 85 13.13 -9.06 1.69
C GLU A 85 12.37 -8.00 0.86
N GLY A 86 13.05 -6.90 0.53
CA GLY A 86 12.55 -5.90 -0.39
C GLY A 86 13.58 -5.50 -1.43
N ILE A 87 13.12 -5.02 -2.57
CA ILE A 87 13.96 -4.40 -3.58
C ILE A 87 13.43 -3.02 -3.95
N GLU A 88 14.36 -2.09 -4.16
CA GLU A 88 14.09 -0.74 -4.61
C GLU A 88 15.09 -0.38 -5.72
N LYS A 89 14.59 0.26 -6.77
CA LYS A 89 15.44 0.65 -7.90
C LYS A 89 16.27 1.89 -7.59
N ASP A 90 15.68 2.86 -6.90
CA ASP A 90 16.31 4.15 -6.63
C ASP A 90 16.84 4.23 -5.19
N ALA A 91 18.17 4.16 -5.07
CA ALA A 91 18.86 4.40 -3.80
C ALA A 91 18.68 5.83 -3.28
N GLY A 92 18.34 6.78 -4.14
CA GLY A 92 18.18 8.20 -3.80
C GLY A 92 17.07 8.44 -2.78
N ILE A 93 16.08 7.55 -2.68
CA ILE A 93 15.00 7.63 -1.69
C ILE A 93 15.56 7.64 -0.25
N PHE A 94 16.61 6.87 0.03
CA PHE A 94 17.22 6.81 1.36
C PHE A 94 18.00 8.08 1.67
N TYR A 95 18.73 8.60 0.68
CA TYR A 95 19.50 9.85 0.83
C TYR A 95 18.59 11.06 1.01
N SER A 96 17.54 11.17 0.21
CA SER A 96 16.60 12.31 0.28
C SER A 96 15.84 12.38 1.61
N LEU A 97 15.64 11.26 2.26
CA LEU A 97 14.97 11.17 3.56
C LEU A 97 15.95 11.15 4.75
N GLY A 98 17.26 11.12 4.50
CA GLY A 98 18.28 10.98 5.54
C GLY A 98 18.16 9.67 6.33
N ILE A 99 17.72 8.60 5.68
CA ILE A 99 17.47 7.29 6.30
C ILE A 99 18.58 6.33 5.90
N VAL A 100 19.08 5.58 6.89
CA VAL A 100 20.00 4.47 6.61
C VAL A 100 19.20 3.32 5.98
N LYS A 101 19.67 2.85 4.81
CA LYS A 101 19.04 1.73 4.12
C LYS A 101 19.11 0.45 4.98
N PRO A 102 17.98 -0.21 5.26
CA PRO A 102 17.98 -1.49 5.97
C PRO A 102 18.68 -2.60 5.15
N ASP A 103 19.32 -3.53 5.84
CA ASP A 103 20.06 -4.65 5.20
C ASP A 103 19.16 -5.59 4.41
N TYR A 104 17.88 -5.68 4.78
CA TYR A 104 16.89 -6.50 4.10
C TYR A 104 16.28 -5.84 2.84
N ILE A 105 16.76 -4.67 2.44
CA ILE A 105 16.40 -4.01 1.19
C ILE A 105 17.60 -4.00 0.25
N GLY A 106 17.44 -4.65 -0.89
CA GLY A 106 18.39 -4.61 -1.99
C GLY A 106 18.14 -3.42 -2.92
N ILE A 107 19.22 -2.78 -3.41
CA ILE A 107 19.09 -1.81 -4.49
C ILE A 107 19.27 -2.56 -5.80
N THR A 108 18.15 -2.84 -6.47
CA THR A 108 18.15 -3.53 -7.74
C THR A 108 16.85 -3.29 -8.50
N ASP A 109 16.92 -3.36 -9.82
CA ASP A 109 15.75 -3.26 -10.67
C ASP A 109 14.96 -4.56 -10.66
N ALA A 110 13.63 -4.48 -10.67
CA ALA A 110 12.74 -5.63 -10.70
C ALA A 110 12.94 -6.56 -11.92
N HIS A 111 13.52 -6.05 -13.02
CA HIS A 111 13.88 -6.85 -14.16
C HIS A 111 14.96 -7.91 -13.87
N TRP A 112 15.72 -7.75 -12.79
CA TRP A 112 16.84 -8.62 -12.41
C TRP A 112 16.49 -9.56 -11.26
N ILE A 113 15.21 -9.82 -11.01
CA ILE A 113 14.80 -10.84 -10.02
C ILE A 113 15.19 -12.22 -10.55
N ASP A 114 16.16 -12.84 -9.90
CA ASP A 114 16.74 -14.14 -10.27
C ASP A 114 16.39 -15.29 -9.31
N LYS A 115 15.80 -14.95 -8.16
CA LYS A 115 15.41 -15.89 -7.12
C LYS A 115 13.93 -16.28 -7.22
N LYS A 116 13.58 -17.40 -6.58
CA LYS A 116 12.19 -17.83 -6.40
C LYS A 116 11.67 -17.44 -5.03
N PHE A 117 10.44 -16.94 -5.01
CA PHE A 117 9.69 -16.55 -3.82
C PHE A 117 8.36 -17.29 -3.76
N ASP A 118 7.85 -17.49 -2.55
CA ASP A 118 6.52 -18.06 -2.34
C ASP A 118 5.43 -17.02 -2.63
N LEU A 119 5.70 -15.75 -2.32
CA LEU A 119 4.83 -14.62 -2.59
C LEU A 119 5.66 -13.38 -2.95
N ILE A 120 5.26 -12.70 -4.02
CA ILE A 120 5.77 -11.37 -4.36
C ILE A 120 4.65 -10.35 -4.20
N PHE A 121 4.95 -9.26 -3.49
CA PHE A 121 4.11 -8.07 -3.41
C PHE A 121 4.67 -6.99 -4.34
N VAL A 122 3.78 -6.37 -5.10
CA VAL A 122 4.11 -5.23 -5.97
C VAL A 122 3.26 -4.04 -5.54
N GLY A 123 3.86 -3.14 -4.79
CA GLY A 123 3.14 -1.98 -4.25
C GLY A 123 2.76 -0.96 -5.30
N TRP A 124 3.51 -0.88 -6.39
CA TRP A 124 3.23 -0.02 -7.52
C TRP A 124 4.08 -0.42 -8.73
N MET A 125 3.42 -0.47 -9.89
CA MET A 125 4.12 -0.58 -11.15
C MET A 125 3.99 0.76 -11.89
N GLU A 126 5.10 1.45 -12.04
CA GLU A 126 5.13 2.74 -12.72
C GLU A 126 4.73 2.56 -14.19
N PRO A 127 3.83 3.39 -14.76
CA PRO A 127 3.50 3.35 -16.17
C PRO A 127 4.76 3.44 -17.05
N GLY A 128 4.89 2.52 -18.00
CA GLY A 128 6.05 2.43 -18.87
C GLY A 128 7.22 1.59 -18.33
N GLN A 129 7.12 1.07 -17.12
CA GLN A 129 8.08 0.14 -16.52
C GLN A 129 7.43 -1.24 -16.38
N ASP A 130 7.51 -2.06 -17.41
CA ASP A 130 6.89 -3.38 -17.40
C ASP A 130 7.89 -4.47 -16.93
N PHE A 131 7.80 -4.84 -15.67
CA PHE A 131 8.56 -5.93 -15.05
C PHE A 131 7.69 -7.13 -14.67
N ARG A 132 6.52 -7.29 -15.31
CA ARG A 132 5.60 -8.41 -15.02
C ARG A 132 6.21 -9.78 -15.30
N ASP A 133 6.93 -9.91 -16.41
CA ASP A 133 7.59 -11.16 -16.78
C ASP A 133 8.58 -11.67 -15.73
N PRO A 134 9.57 -10.90 -15.26
CA PRO A 134 10.48 -11.35 -14.21
C PRO A 134 9.75 -11.65 -12.90
N VAL A 135 8.75 -10.86 -12.50
CA VAL A 135 7.91 -11.15 -11.33
C VAL A 135 7.18 -12.48 -11.51
N ALA A 136 6.47 -12.66 -12.63
CA ALA A 136 5.69 -13.86 -12.93
C ALA A 136 6.53 -15.14 -13.01
N ARG A 137 7.79 -15.02 -13.45
CA ARG A 137 8.74 -16.15 -13.44
C ARG A 137 9.25 -16.48 -12.06
N SER A 138 9.21 -15.53 -11.12
CA SER A 138 9.85 -15.66 -9.81
C SER A 138 8.93 -16.14 -8.69
N THR A 139 7.61 -16.22 -8.94
CA THR A 139 6.65 -16.71 -7.95
C THR A 139 5.43 -17.37 -8.62
N ASP A 140 4.62 -18.01 -7.80
CA ASP A 140 3.30 -18.53 -8.18
C ASP A 140 2.14 -17.74 -7.53
N VAL A 141 2.44 -16.78 -6.65
CA VAL A 141 1.45 -15.92 -6.00
C VAL A 141 1.93 -14.48 -5.96
N ILE A 142 1.10 -13.58 -6.47
CA ILE A 142 1.38 -12.15 -6.55
C ILE A 142 0.25 -11.38 -5.88
N ILE A 143 0.61 -10.37 -5.11
CA ILE A 143 -0.35 -9.39 -4.60
C ILE A 143 0.08 -8.03 -5.10
N THR A 144 -0.87 -7.26 -5.66
CA THR A 144 -0.61 -5.90 -6.15
C THR A 144 -1.53 -4.89 -5.50
N THR A 145 -1.09 -3.65 -5.43
CA THR A 145 -1.95 -2.51 -5.12
C THR A 145 -2.02 -1.58 -6.32
N LEU A 146 -3.22 -1.08 -6.61
CA LEU A 146 -3.51 -0.23 -7.75
C LEU A 146 -4.31 0.99 -7.34
N ASP A 147 -4.12 2.09 -8.06
CA ASP A 147 -5.05 3.22 -7.99
C ASP A 147 -6.38 2.86 -8.66
N GLN A 148 -7.47 3.22 -8.01
CA GLN A 148 -8.79 3.11 -8.63
C GLN A 148 -8.87 4.07 -9.83
N GLY A 149 -9.12 3.52 -10.99
CA GLY A 149 -9.21 4.27 -12.25
C GLY A 149 -7.99 4.13 -13.17
N ILE A 150 -6.90 3.54 -12.72
CA ILE A 150 -5.89 3.00 -13.63
C ILE A 150 -6.35 1.61 -14.00
N SER A 151 -6.86 1.46 -15.21
CA SER A 151 -7.25 0.16 -15.74
C SER A 151 -6.00 -0.61 -16.15
N LEU A 152 -5.36 -1.23 -15.18
CA LEU A 152 -4.38 -2.29 -15.43
C LEU A 152 -5.15 -3.61 -15.44
N GLN A 153 -6.13 -3.70 -16.33
CA GLN A 153 -6.90 -4.91 -16.50
C GLN A 153 -5.94 -6.06 -16.80
N ALA A 154 -6.06 -7.11 -16.02
CA ALA A 154 -5.33 -8.35 -16.23
C ALA A 154 -3.81 -8.22 -16.16
N GLU A 155 -3.29 -7.54 -15.14
CA GLU A 155 -1.84 -7.33 -15.00
C GLU A 155 -1.02 -8.60 -15.12
N PHE A 156 -1.53 -9.72 -14.61
CA PHE A 156 -0.83 -11.00 -14.63
C PHE A 156 -1.60 -12.13 -15.34
N ASP A 157 -2.77 -11.89 -15.88
CA ASP A 157 -3.55 -12.92 -16.58
C ASP A 157 -2.80 -13.48 -17.78
N GLY A 158 -2.14 -12.62 -18.56
CA GLY A 158 -1.30 -13.02 -19.69
C GLY A 158 -0.06 -13.83 -19.32
N HIS A 159 0.24 -13.97 -18.02
CA HIS A 159 1.42 -14.68 -17.48
C HIS A 159 1.03 -16.00 -16.78
N GLY A 160 -0.19 -16.50 -17.02
CA GLY A 160 -0.68 -17.75 -16.45
C GLY A 160 -1.19 -17.65 -15.02
N PHE A 161 -1.46 -16.46 -14.54
CA PHE A 161 -2.11 -16.20 -13.27
C PHE A 161 -3.62 -15.99 -13.46
N GLN A 162 -4.37 -16.23 -12.41
CA GLN A 162 -5.79 -15.88 -12.30
C GLN A 162 -5.94 -14.98 -11.09
N ARG A 163 -6.77 -13.94 -11.19
CA ARG A 163 -7.15 -13.18 -10.04
C ARG A 163 -8.03 -14.06 -9.16
N VAL A 164 -7.74 -14.12 -7.87
CA VAL A 164 -8.40 -15.00 -6.91
C VAL A 164 -9.35 -14.22 -6.02
N ALA A 165 -8.93 -13.03 -5.66
CA ALA A 165 -9.68 -12.15 -4.77
C ALA A 165 -9.17 -10.72 -4.89
N TRP A 166 -9.99 -9.78 -4.40
CA TRP A 166 -9.59 -8.38 -4.27
C TRP A 166 -10.34 -7.70 -3.14
N TRP A 167 -9.80 -6.57 -2.66
CA TRP A 167 -10.48 -5.69 -1.70
C TRP A 167 -10.01 -4.26 -1.86
N ARG A 168 -10.71 -3.35 -1.20
CA ARG A 168 -10.41 -1.91 -1.22
C ARG A 168 -9.92 -1.44 0.15
N THR A 169 -9.09 -0.41 0.14
CA THR A 169 -8.74 0.39 1.32
C THR A 169 -8.91 1.87 1.01
N PRO A 170 -9.03 2.74 2.03
CA PRO A 170 -9.02 4.18 1.80
C PRO A 170 -7.77 4.59 1.05
N SER A 171 -7.93 5.49 0.10
CA SER A 171 -6.80 6.18 -0.53
C SER A 171 -6.24 7.26 0.39
N TRP A 172 -5.06 7.76 0.07
CA TRP A 172 -4.54 8.95 0.74
C TRP A 172 -5.44 10.17 0.53
N GLU A 173 -6.14 10.27 -0.59
CA GLU A 173 -7.13 11.32 -0.83
C GLU A 173 -8.28 11.23 0.17
N ASP A 174 -8.80 10.03 0.43
CA ASP A 174 -9.86 9.81 1.42
C ASP A 174 -9.38 10.19 2.82
N VAL A 175 -8.19 9.74 3.21
CA VAL A 175 -7.58 10.04 4.52
C VAL A 175 -7.33 11.54 4.67
N ASN A 176 -6.74 12.17 3.66
CA ASN A 176 -6.45 13.60 3.68
C ASN A 176 -7.72 14.43 3.73
N THR A 177 -8.73 14.06 2.95
CA THR A 177 -10.04 14.75 2.94
C THR A 177 -10.66 14.72 4.33
N GLU A 178 -10.65 13.57 4.99
CA GLU A 178 -11.21 13.43 6.33
C GLU A 178 -10.44 14.26 7.36
N ILE A 179 -9.11 14.24 7.31
CA ILE A 179 -8.26 15.07 8.19
C ILE A 179 -8.55 16.56 7.96
N MET A 180 -8.65 17.00 6.71
CA MET A 180 -8.92 18.40 6.38
C MET A 180 -10.31 18.83 6.90
N ASN A 181 -11.31 18.00 6.68
CA ASN A 181 -12.68 18.29 7.11
C ASN A 181 -12.81 18.40 8.63
N ARG A 182 -12.07 17.59 9.39
CA ARG A 182 -12.15 17.60 10.86
C ARG A 182 -11.33 18.69 11.52
N TYR A 183 -10.14 18.95 11.02
CA TYR A 183 -9.17 19.76 11.74
C TYR A 183 -8.84 21.11 11.11
N TYR A 184 -9.10 21.27 9.82
CA TYR A 184 -8.68 22.45 9.05
C TYR A 184 -9.81 23.18 8.34
N THR A 185 -11.01 23.13 8.87
CA THR A 185 -12.23 23.75 8.29
C THR A 185 -12.12 25.26 8.06
N LYS A 186 -11.19 25.94 8.73
CA LYS A 186 -10.96 27.38 8.58
C LYS A 186 -9.97 27.75 7.47
N MET A 187 -9.33 26.76 6.85
CA MET A 187 -8.43 27.02 5.73
C MET A 187 -9.23 27.30 4.45
N ALA A 188 -8.61 28.03 3.52
CA ALA A 188 -9.23 28.26 2.22
C ALA A 188 -9.55 26.94 1.50
N GLN A 189 -10.77 26.80 0.98
CA GLN A 189 -11.22 25.54 0.36
C GLN A 189 -10.33 25.09 -0.79
N SER A 190 -9.77 26.04 -1.56
CA SER A 190 -8.83 25.74 -2.64
C SER A 190 -7.54 25.07 -2.13
N THR A 191 -7.05 25.47 -0.96
CA THR A 191 -5.87 24.86 -0.30
C THR A 191 -6.22 23.47 0.20
N LEU A 192 -7.36 23.31 0.88
CA LEU A 192 -7.83 22.01 1.37
C LEU A 192 -7.96 20.99 0.23
N THR A 193 -8.63 21.39 -0.86
CA THR A 193 -8.82 20.54 -2.04
C THR A 193 -7.48 20.13 -2.68
N ARG A 194 -6.53 21.07 -2.75
CA ARG A 194 -5.20 20.77 -3.30
C ARG A 194 -4.42 19.80 -2.43
N LEU A 195 -4.43 20.01 -1.12
CA LEU A 195 -3.75 19.14 -0.17
C LEU A 195 -4.37 17.73 -0.15
N ALA A 196 -5.69 17.63 -0.18
CA ALA A 196 -6.38 16.35 -0.21
C ALA A 196 -6.04 15.52 -1.47
N LYS A 197 -5.92 16.19 -2.62
CA LYS A 197 -5.65 15.55 -3.92
C LYS A 197 -4.17 15.31 -4.21
N MET A 198 -3.28 15.66 -3.32
CA MET A 198 -1.84 15.59 -3.58
C MET A 198 -1.32 14.19 -3.86
N ARG A 199 -2.08 13.16 -3.53
CA ARG A 199 -1.78 11.80 -3.92
C ARG A 199 -3.02 10.94 -4.01
N GLY A 200 -3.41 10.61 -5.24
CA GLY A 200 -4.19 9.42 -5.48
C GLY A 200 -3.35 8.23 -5.03
N ALA A 201 -3.75 7.58 -3.98
CA ALA A 201 -3.03 6.42 -3.50
C ALA A 201 -3.77 5.16 -3.92
N HIS A 202 -3.03 4.08 -3.95
CA HIS A 202 -3.53 2.76 -4.23
C HIS A 202 -4.61 2.38 -3.22
N ASN A 203 -5.78 2.09 -3.71
CA ASN A 203 -6.90 1.67 -2.87
C ASN A 203 -7.46 0.30 -3.22
N LEU A 204 -6.94 -0.32 -4.28
CA LEU A 204 -7.30 -1.68 -4.71
C LEU A 204 -6.15 -2.65 -4.43
N TRP A 205 -6.49 -3.78 -3.86
CA TRP A 205 -5.57 -4.89 -3.62
C TRP A 205 -6.05 -6.08 -4.44
N TYR A 206 -5.22 -6.58 -5.33
CA TYR A 206 -5.49 -7.75 -6.14
C TYR A 206 -4.58 -8.91 -5.75
N VAL A 207 -5.17 -10.08 -5.62
CA VAL A 207 -4.47 -11.33 -5.32
C VAL A 207 -4.53 -12.21 -6.55
N TYR A 208 -3.37 -12.50 -7.10
CA TYR A 208 -3.20 -13.40 -8.25
C TYR A 208 -2.50 -14.68 -7.83
N ALA A 209 -2.93 -15.81 -8.38
CA ALA A 209 -2.27 -17.09 -8.17
C ALA A 209 -2.26 -17.91 -9.45
N LYS A 210 -1.22 -18.73 -9.63
CA LYS A 210 -1.25 -19.77 -10.64
C LYS A 210 -2.22 -20.90 -10.23
N PRO A 211 -2.79 -21.66 -11.19
CA PRO A 211 -3.84 -22.63 -10.91
C PRO A 211 -3.58 -23.58 -9.75
N GLN A 212 -2.33 -24.05 -9.62
CA GLN A 212 -1.91 -24.97 -8.55
C GLN A 212 -1.89 -24.36 -7.14
N LYS A 213 -1.96 -23.03 -7.02
CA LYS A 213 -1.92 -22.31 -5.73
C LYS A 213 -3.27 -21.70 -5.33
N ILE A 214 -4.23 -21.63 -6.23
CA ILE A 214 -5.53 -20.95 -6.01
C ILE A 214 -6.22 -21.47 -4.74
N GLN A 215 -6.32 -22.79 -4.58
CA GLN A 215 -7.02 -23.37 -3.42
C GLN A 215 -6.33 -23.04 -2.09
N ASN A 216 -5.00 -23.06 -2.08
CA ASN A 216 -4.22 -22.71 -0.88
C ASN A 216 -4.43 -21.24 -0.51
N VAL A 217 -4.40 -20.34 -1.51
CA VAL A 217 -4.63 -18.91 -1.34
C VAL A 217 -6.05 -18.65 -0.84
N LYS A 218 -7.08 -19.22 -1.49
CA LYS A 218 -8.49 -19.10 -1.07
C LYS A 218 -8.66 -19.58 0.38
N ALA A 219 -8.17 -20.76 0.71
CA ALA A 219 -8.31 -21.33 2.05
C ALA A 219 -7.60 -20.48 3.12
N ALA A 220 -6.41 -19.94 2.81
CA ALA A 220 -5.67 -19.11 3.75
C ALA A 220 -6.38 -17.77 3.98
N LEU A 221 -6.81 -17.11 2.90
CA LEU A 221 -7.50 -15.83 2.98
C LEU A 221 -8.87 -15.95 3.66
N ASN A 222 -9.65 -17.00 3.37
CA ASN A 222 -10.92 -17.27 4.04
C ASN A 222 -10.75 -17.40 5.56
N ARG A 223 -9.80 -18.22 6.00
CA ARG A 223 -9.51 -18.37 7.44
C ARG A 223 -9.10 -17.04 8.11
N GLN A 224 -8.44 -16.16 7.36
CA GLN A 224 -8.10 -14.83 7.87
C GLN A 224 -9.35 -13.96 7.96
N VAL A 225 -10.18 -13.91 6.93
CA VAL A 225 -11.44 -13.14 6.91
C VAL A 225 -12.41 -13.59 8.01
N GLU A 226 -12.51 -14.89 8.27
CA GLU A 226 -13.31 -15.42 9.38
C GLU A 226 -12.83 -14.89 10.74
N LYS A 227 -11.52 -14.78 10.94
CA LYS A 227 -10.95 -14.18 12.15
C LYS A 227 -11.26 -12.69 12.27
N GLU A 228 -11.26 -11.98 11.16
CA GLU A 228 -11.55 -10.54 11.11
C GLU A 228 -12.97 -10.22 11.54
N SER A 229 -13.95 -11.09 11.25
CA SER A 229 -15.35 -10.92 11.65
C SER A 229 -15.55 -10.89 13.15
N HIS A 230 -14.63 -11.45 13.93
CA HIS A 230 -14.67 -11.44 15.40
C HIS A 230 -14.19 -10.13 16.03
N PHE A 231 -13.50 -9.28 15.26
CA PHE A 231 -12.98 -8.00 15.78
C PHE A 231 -13.99 -6.84 15.70
N GLY A 232 -15.24 -7.12 15.35
CA GLY A 232 -16.25 -6.10 15.13
C GLY A 232 -16.00 -5.28 13.86
N HIS A 233 -16.87 -4.32 13.57
CA HIS A 233 -16.74 -3.44 12.39
C HIS A 233 -15.69 -2.32 12.56
N GLY A 234 -14.88 -2.38 13.59
CA GLY A 234 -13.78 -1.43 13.81
C GLY A 234 -12.56 -1.86 13.00
N TYR A 235 -12.19 -1.07 12.02
CA TYR A 235 -10.95 -1.27 11.29
C TYR A 235 -9.78 -0.85 12.14
N ASP A 236 -8.89 -1.81 12.39
CA ASP A 236 -7.69 -1.61 13.17
C ASP A 236 -6.58 -1.04 12.26
N PHE A 237 -6.43 0.26 12.27
CA PHE A 237 -5.33 0.94 11.60
C PHE A 237 -4.06 0.81 12.45
N GLU A 238 -3.53 -0.38 12.58
CA GLU A 238 -2.18 -0.55 13.09
C GLU A 238 -1.16 -0.11 12.05
N SER A 239 -1.28 1.06 11.63
CA SER A 239 -0.21 1.74 10.95
C SER A 239 0.25 2.84 11.88
N THR A 240 1.23 3.56 11.43
CA THR A 240 1.60 4.84 11.99
C THR A 240 0.40 5.77 12.26
N LEU A 241 -0.79 5.49 11.71
CA LEU A 241 -2.01 6.24 11.98
C LEU A 241 -2.52 6.00 13.41
N ASP A 242 -2.58 4.76 13.88
CA ASP A 242 -2.95 4.44 15.26
C ASP A 242 -1.92 4.92 16.26
N GLU A 243 -0.63 4.69 15.96
CA GLU A 243 0.48 5.18 16.77
C GLU A 243 0.46 6.71 16.93
N CYS A 244 -0.22 7.41 16.01
CA CYS A 244 -0.35 8.86 16.00
C CYS A 244 -1.70 9.37 16.51
N GLY A 245 -2.57 8.51 17.00
CA GLY A 245 -3.86 8.89 17.56
C GLY A 245 -4.95 9.17 16.51
N TYR A 246 -4.80 8.64 15.29
CA TYR A 246 -5.81 8.75 14.25
C TYR A 246 -6.76 7.55 14.19
N GLY A 247 -6.98 6.87 15.30
CA GLY A 247 -7.92 5.76 15.40
C GLY A 247 -9.36 6.08 14.97
N PHE A 248 -9.72 7.38 14.90
CA PHE A 248 -10.99 7.80 14.33
C PHE A 248 -11.15 7.46 12.84
N LEU A 249 -10.05 7.29 12.10
CA LEU A 249 -10.06 6.87 10.71
C LEU A 249 -10.51 5.40 10.55
N GLN A 250 -10.57 4.63 11.63
CA GLN A 250 -11.16 3.29 11.65
C GLN A 250 -12.63 3.28 11.22
N LYS A 251 -13.31 4.41 11.40
CA LYS A 251 -14.72 4.60 11.06
C LYS A 251 -14.92 5.48 9.83
N LEU A 252 -13.98 5.46 8.90
CA LEU A 252 -14.15 6.16 7.62
C LEU A 252 -15.37 5.60 6.89
N GLU A 253 -16.47 6.24 7.08
CA GLU A 253 -17.64 6.12 6.24
C GLU A 253 -17.46 7.11 5.09
N ASN A 254 -17.04 6.63 3.94
CA ASN A 254 -17.04 7.46 2.74
C ASN A 254 -18.43 7.38 2.11
N PRO A 255 -19.28 8.39 2.25
CA PRO A 255 -20.65 8.37 1.70
C PRO A 255 -20.67 8.30 0.17
N THR A 256 -19.56 8.56 -0.50
CA THR A 256 -19.45 8.45 -1.97
C THR A 256 -19.05 7.05 -2.44
N MET A 257 -18.61 6.17 -1.56
CA MET A 257 -18.29 4.79 -1.90
C MET A 257 -19.50 3.89 -1.65
N LEU A 258 -20.17 3.51 -2.72
CA LEU A 258 -21.34 2.62 -2.70
C LEU A 258 -20.99 1.18 -2.33
N GLU A 259 -19.71 0.81 -2.31
CA GLU A 259 -19.26 -0.54 -2.01
C GLU A 259 -18.54 -0.59 -0.66
N PRO A 260 -18.79 -1.65 0.14
CA PRO A 260 -18.14 -1.79 1.43
C PRO A 260 -16.62 -1.90 1.22
N MET A 261 -15.89 -0.95 1.80
CA MET A 261 -14.44 -1.02 1.88
C MET A 261 -14.04 -2.24 2.71
N TRP A 262 -12.92 -2.85 2.39
CA TRP A 262 -12.32 -3.98 3.11
C TRP A 262 -13.01 -5.32 2.96
N GLN A 263 -14.21 -5.37 2.43
CA GLN A 263 -14.82 -6.66 2.13
C GLN A 263 -14.03 -7.36 1.03
N VAL A 264 -13.62 -8.60 1.29
CA VAL A 264 -12.96 -9.41 0.26
C VAL A 264 -13.98 -9.84 -0.76
N GLN A 265 -13.71 -9.53 -2.02
CA GLN A 265 -14.44 -10.01 -3.18
C GLN A 265 -13.68 -11.18 -3.78
N TRP A 266 -14.41 -12.20 -4.18
CA TRP A 266 -13.86 -13.44 -4.75
C TRP A 266 -14.17 -13.52 -6.24
N ASP A 267 -13.16 -13.94 -7.02
CA ASP A 267 -13.31 -14.24 -8.44
C ASP A 267 -13.54 -15.72 -8.69
#